data_08f11c4146beadd40017d7962275ed44
#
_entry.id   08f11c4146beadd40017d7962275ed44
#
_cell.length_a   1.000
_cell.length_b   1.000
_cell.length_c   1.000
_cell.angle_alpha   90.00
_cell.angle_beta   90.00
_cell.angle_gamma   90.00
#
_symmetry.space_group_name_H-M   'P 1'
#
loop_
_entity.id
_entity.type
_entity.pdbx_description
1 polymer ?
#
loop_
_entity_poly.entity_id
_entity_poly.type
_entity_poly.pdbx_seq_one_letter_code
_entity_poly.pdbx_strand_id
1 'polypeptide(L)'
;MTNNVSIVDFLEGVEPNINKLYIQDIWDLSDEEIENTHDFIQWLFPTDTPSRYNLAAPVLSEQDILNIQNSKKAKKNLKYSANWFLNFLDRHSYWIDKHDHNQLRIKRIKKCLRLLIDKNLSEKFLNRVNEFKERKK
;
A
#
# COMPACT_ATOMS: atom_id res chain seq x y z
N MET A 1 17.84 14.12 -17.95
CA MET A 1 17.91 13.91 -16.52
C MET A 1 16.64 13.20 -16.04
N THR A 2 16.81 12.01 -15.57
CA THR A 2 15.68 11.24 -15.08
C THR A 2 15.33 11.71 -13.68
N ASN A 3 14.09 12.15 -13.49
CA ASN A 3 13.58 12.42 -12.16
C ASN A 3 13.30 11.09 -11.48
N ASN A 4 14.35 10.48 -10.93
CA ASN A 4 14.19 9.27 -10.16
C ASN A 4 13.68 9.64 -8.77
N VAL A 5 12.39 9.48 -8.59
CA VAL A 5 11.80 9.60 -7.25
C VAL A 5 12.20 8.36 -6.47
N SER A 6 12.86 8.55 -5.33
CA SER A 6 13.27 7.45 -4.47
C SER A 6 12.04 6.90 -3.73
N ILE A 7 11.74 5.61 -3.97
CA ILE A 7 10.64 4.95 -3.26
C ILE A 7 10.94 4.85 -1.77
N VAL A 8 12.20 4.68 -1.38
CA VAL A 8 12.59 4.61 0.02
C VAL A 8 12.31 5.95 0.70
N ASP A 9 12.73 7.06 0.08
CA ASP A 9 12.50 8.40 0.62
C ASP A 9 11.01 8.72 0.72
N PHE A 10 10.23 8.27 -0.27
CA PHE A 10 8.79 8.43 -0.21
C PHE A 10 8.19 7.68 0.98
N LEU A 11 8.57 6.41 1.17
CA LEU A 11 8.07 5.60 2.27
C LEU A 11 8.49 6.16 3.64
N GLU A 12 9.66 6.78 3.71
CA GLU A 12 10.12 7.44 4.92
C GLU A 12 9.44 8.79 5.18
N GLY A 13 8.67 9.28 4.20
CA GLY A 13 7.97 10.55 4.33
C GLY A 13 8.84 11.78 4.06
N VAL A 14 10.02 11.58 3.45
CA VAL A 14 10.99 12.65 3.20
C VAL A 14 10.76 13.33 1.86
N GLU A 15 10.36 12.55 0.84
CA GLU A 15 10.15 13.04 -0.51
C GLU A 15 8.76 12.67 -1.03
N PRO A 16 8.18 13.52 -1.92
CA PRO A 16 6.89 13.18 -2.54
C PRO A 16 7.07 12.15 -3.66
N ASN A 17 5.95 11.57 -4.10
CA ASN A 17 5.94 10.71 -5.27
C ASN A 17 5.94 11.56 -6.57
N ILE A 18 5.84 10.90 -7.74
CA ILE A 18 5.85 11.59 -9.03
C ILE A 18 4.67 12.53 -9.23
N ASN A 19 3.60 12.35 -8.45
CA ASN A 19 2.41 13.21 -8.47
C ASN A 19 2.48 14.32 -7.43
N LYS A 20 3.66 14.54 -6.85
CA LYS A 20 3.94 15.58 -5.84
C LYS A 20 3.17 15.37 -4.53
N LEU A 21 2.81 14.13 -4.21
CA LEU A 21 2.15 13.77 -2.96
C LEU A 21 3.13 13.11 -2.01
N TYR A 22 3.20 13.61 -0.79
CA TYR A 22 3.90 12.94 0.31
C TYR A 22 3.02 11.80 0.84
N ILE A 23 3.62 10.85 1.54
CA ILE A 23 2.87 9.76 2.16
C ILE A 23 1.79 10.30 3.10
N GLN A 24 2.08 11.38 3.81
CA GLN A 24 1.14 12.03 4.72
C GLN A 24 -0.08 12.60 3.98
N ASP A 25 0.11 13.10 2.77
CA ASP A 25 -0.99 13.62 1.94
C ASP A 25 -1.96 12.49 1.57
N ILE A 26 -1.42 11.31 1.29
CA ILE A 26 -2.23 10.14 0.94
C ILE A 26 -3.05 9.69 2.16
N TRP A 27 -2.45 9.71 3.35
CA TRP A 27 -3.18 9.33 4.57
C TRP A 27 -4.35 10.29 4.88
N ASP A 28 -4.33 11.50 4.33
CA ASP A 28 -5.38 12.50 4.52
C ASP A 28 -6.50 12.41 3.49
N LEU A 29 -6.44 11.45 2.55
CA LEU A 29 -7.50 11.27 1.56
C LEU A 29 -8.81 10.88 2.22
N SER A 30 -9.92 11.44 1.71
CA SER A 30 -11.27 11.03 2.12
C SER A 30 -11.56 9.62 1.59
N ASP A 31 -12.57 8.97 2.16
CA ASP A 31 -12.98 7.64 1.68
C ASP A 31 -13.37 7.67 0.20
N GLU A 32 -14.03 8.73 -0.26
CA GLU A 32 -14.37 8.88 -1.66
C GLU A 32 -13.11 9.00 -2.53
N GLU A 33 -12.12 9.76 -2.08
CA GLU A 33 -10.85 9.90 -2.80
C GLU A 33 -10.08 8.59 -2.81
N ILE A 34 -10.06 7.84 -1.69
CA ILE A 34 -9.43 6.53 -1.63
C ILE A 34 -10.07 5.60 -2.66
N GLU A 35 -11.41 5.61 -2.76
CA GLU A 35 -12.13 4.75 -3.68
C GLU A 35 -11.84 5.09 -5.13
N ASN A 36 -11.79 6.38 -5.45
CA ASN A 36 -11.74 6.85 -6.84
C ASN A 36 -10.34 7.16 -7.37
N THR A 37 -9.30 7.11 -6.53
CA THR A 37 -7.92 7.35 -6.95
C THR A 37 -7.19 6.02 -7.03
N HIS A 38 -6.59 5.70 -8.19
CA HIS A 38 -6.07 4.35 -8.44
C HIS A 38 -4.54 4.24 -8.40
N ASP A 39 -3.81 5.34 -8.40
CA ASP A 39 -2.36 5.30 -8.53
C ASP A 39 -1.58 5.42 -7.21
N PHE A 40 -2.24 5.83 -6.11
CA PHE A 40 -1.54 6.00 -4.83
C PHE A 40 -1.17 4.67 -4.16
N ILE A 41 -1.98 3.63 -4.40
CA ILE A 41 -1.82 2.34 -3.72
C ILE A 41 -0.48 1.68 -4.05
N GLN A 42 0.00 1.86 -5.29
CA GLN A 42 1.27 1.30 -5.72
C GLN A 42 2.45 1.99 -5.05
N TRP A 43 2.31 3.25 -4.68
CA TRP A 43 3.33 3.98 -3.95
C TRP A 43 3.36 3.63 -2.47
N LEU A 44 2.17 3.48 -1.85
CA LEU A 44 2.07 3.08 -0.45
C LEU A 44 2.56 1.65 -0.22
N PHE A 45 2.29 0.76 -1.19
CA PHE A 45 2.57 -0.67 -1.08
C PHE A 45 3.30 -1.15 -2.33
N PRO A 46 4.55 -0.70 -2.52
CA PRO A 46 5.32 -1.09 -3.70
C PRO A 46 5.73 -2.55 -3.64
N THR A 47 5.90 -3.16 -4.81
CA THR A 47 6.35 -4.53 -4.95
C THR A 47 7.43 -4.61 -6.02
N ASP A 48 7.98 -5.81 -6.20
CA ASP A 48 9.00 -6.09 -7.22
C ASP A 48 8.40 -6.51 -8.56
N THR A 49 7.07 -6.47 -8.69
CA THR A 49 6.35 -6.88 -9.91
C THR A 49 5.71 -5.66 -10.57
N PRO A 50 5.87 -5.47 -11.89
CA PRO A 50 5.21 -4.37 -12.59
C PRO A 50 3.68 -4.46 -12.48
N SER A 51 3.02 -3.32 -12.39
CA SER A 51 1.56 -3.25 -12.38
C SER A 51 1.03 -3.27 -13.81
N ARG A 52 0.05 -4.12 -14.09
CA ARG A 52 -0.65 -4.13 -15.37
C ARG A 52 -1.54 -2.90 -15.57
N TYR A 53 -1.96 -2.30 -14.46
CA TYR A 53 -2.95 -1.22 -14.45
C TYR A 53 -2.33 0.16 -14.35
N ASN A 54 -1.07 0.24 -13.96
CA ASN A 54 -0.36 1.51 -13.83
C ASN A 54 1.12 1.31 -14.17
N LEU A 55 1.48 1.59 -15.42
CA LEU A 55 2.85 1.40 -15.92
C LEU A 55 3.84 2.36 -15.27
N ALA A 56 3.36 3.45 -14.68
CA ALA A 56 4.19 4.40 -13.96
C ALA A 56 4.41 4.01 -12.48
N ALA A 57 3.81 2.91 -12.03
CA ALA A 57 3.98 2.45 -10.66
C ALA A 57 5.43 2.07 -10.39
N PRO A 58 5.93 2.34 -9.18
CA PRO A 58 7.30 1.96 -8.84
C PRO A 58 7.45 0.44 -8.82
N VAL A 59 8.61 -0.04 -9.31
CA VAL A 59 8.98 -1.44 -9.26
C VAL A 59 10.26 -1.52 -8.44
N LEU A 60 10.24 -2.27 -7.35
CA LEU A 60 11.38 -2.34 -6.44
C LEU A 60 12.52 -3.14 -7.05
N SER A 61 13.73 -2.57 -7.01
CA SER A 61 14.96 -3.30 -7.27
C SER A 61 15.36 -4.10 -6.02
N GLU A 62 16.33 -5.00 -6.15
CA GLU A 62 16.88 -5.72 -5.00
C GLU A 62 17.43 -4.74 -3.95
N GLN A 63 18.08 -3.67 -4.39
CA GLN A 63 18.63 -2.67 -3.48
C GLN A 63 17.53 -1.90 -2.77
N ASP A 64 16.44 -1.55 -3.47
CA ASP A 64 15.28 -0.91 -2.85
C ASP A 64 14.71 -1.77 -1.74
N ILE A 65 14.55 -3.07 -1.99
CA ILE A 65 14.03 -4.01 -1.01
C ILE A 65 14.91 -4.03 0.24
N LEU A 66 16.22 -4.15 0.06
CA LEU A 66 17.16 -4.16 1.18
C LEU A 66 17.11 -2.84 1.96
N ASN A 67 17.07 -1.72 1.27
CA ASN A 67 17.03 -0.40 1.91
C ASN A 67 15.75 -0.24 2.74
N ILE A 68 14.61 -0.70 2.23
CA ILE A 68 13.35 -0.62 2.95
C ILE A 68 13.36 -1.58 4.16
N GLN A 69 13.84 -2.80 3.96
CA GLN A 69 13.92 -3.78 5.06
C GLN A 69 14.82 -3.29 6.19
N ASN A 70 15.82 -2.49 5.88
CA ASN A 70 16.73 -1.92 6.86
C ASN A 70 16.29 -0.57 7.42
N SER A 71 15.17 -0.04 6.94
CA SER A 71 14.66 1.27 7.39
C SER A 71 13.52 1.07 8.39
N LYS A 72 13.78 1.40 9.65
CA LYS A 72 12.74 1.35 10.69
C LYS A 72 11.59 2.29 10.36
N LYS A 73 11.90 3.47 9.80
CA LYS A 73 10.91 4.49 9.49
C LYS A 73 10.03 4.06 8.32
N ALA A 74 10.62 3.50 7.25
CA ALA A 74 9.84 3.00 6.12
C ALA A 74 8.91 1.86 6.55
N LYS A 75 9.41 0.93 7.35
CA LYS A 75 8.59 -0.19 7.84
C LYS A 75 7.47 0.29 8.76
N LYS A 76 7.76 1.25 9.62
CA LYS A 76 6.74 1.86 10.49
C LYS A 76 5.62 2.49 9.64
N ASN A 77 5.99 3.22 8.60
CA ASN A 77 5.03 3.88 7.73
C ASN A 77 4.23 2.86 6.89
N LEU A 78 4.87 1.75 6.49
CA LEU A 78 4.14 0.66 5.82
C LEU A 78 3.07 0.08 6.74
N LYS A 79 3.41 -0.15 7.99
CA LYS A 79 2.45 -0.66 8.99
C LYS A 79 1.31 0.33 9.21
N TYR A 80 1.64 1.61 9.30
CA TYR A 80 0.64 2.66 9.45
C TYR A 80 -0.31 2.68 8.24
N SER A 81 0.25 2.62 7.04
CA SER A 81 -0.54 2.61 5.80
C SER A 81 -1.46 1.38 5.73
N ALA A 82 -0.98 0.22 6.17
CA ALA A 82 -1.80 -0.98 6.20
C ALA A 82 -2.99 -0.81 7.15
N ASN A 83 -2.77 -0.26 8.34
CA ASN A 83 -3.85 0.03 9.29
C ASN A 83 -4.80 1.09 8.76
N TRP A 84 -4.28 2.11 8.09
CA TRP A 84 -5.07 3.14 7.45
C TRP A 84 -6.03 2.54 6.42
N PHE A 85 -5.55 1.60 5.60
CA PHE A 85 -6.40 0.94 4.63
C PHE A 85 -7.39 -0.03 5.29
N LEU A 86 -6.98 -0.72 6.34
CA LEU A 86 -7.91 -1.57 7.13
C LEU A 86 -9.05 -0.73 7.70
N ASN A 87 -8.77 0.46 8.20
CA ASN A 87 -9.79 1.35 8.72
C ASN A 87 -10.77 1.78 7.62
N PHE A 88 -10.27 2.02 6.41
CA PHE A 88 -11.12 2.29 5.26
C PHE A 88 -12.05 1.09 4.98
N LEU A 89 -11.50 -0.11 4.95
CA LEU A 89 -12.29 -1.32 4.71
C LEU A 89 -13.34 -1.52 5.81
N ASP A 90 -12.98 -1.22 7.05
CA ASP A 90 -13.91 -1.40 8.18
C ASP A 90 -15.12 -0.47 8.08
N ARG A 91 -14.97 0.69 7.46
CA ARG A 91 -16.06 1.66 7.30
C ARG A 91 -17.04 1.32 6.18
N HIS A 92 -16.70 0.34 5.33
CA HIS A 92 -17.51 0.02 4.14
C HIS A 92 -17.66 -1.49 3.97
N SER A 93 -18.67 -1.90 3.19
CA SER A 93 -18.92 -3.33 2.94
C SER A 93 -18.94 -3.71 1.46
N TYR A 94 -19.04 -2.73 0.56
CA TYR A 94 -19.13 -3.01 -0.89
C TYR A 94 -17.91 -3.72 -1.45
N TRP A 95 -16.75 -3.55 -0.82
CA TRP A 95 -15.50 -4.16 -1.27
C TRP A 95 -15.46 -5.68 -1.07
N ILE A 96 -16.40 -6.23 -0.29
CA ILE A 96 -16.47 -7.67 -0.02
C ILE A 96 -16.83 -8.45 -1.27
N ASP A 97 -17.53 -7.81 -2.22
CA ASP A 97 -17.80 -8.42 -3.52
C ASP A 97 -16.48 -8.83 -4.19
N LYS A 98 -16.41 -10.09 -4.63
CA LYS A 98 -15.19 -10.66 -5.20
C LYS A 98 -14.72 -9.95 -6.47
N HIS A 99 -15.59 -9.19 -7.14
CA HIS A 99 -15.26 -8.45 -8.35
C HIS A 99 -14.87 -6.99 -8.07
N ASP A 100 -14.94 -6.55 -6.81
CA ASP A 100 -14.57 -5.19 -6.45
C ASP A 100 -13.06 -4.98 -6.61
N HIS A 101 -12.67 -3.80 -7.12
CA HIS A 101 -11.25 -3.50 -7.35
C HIS A 101 -10.42 -3.47 -6.06
N ASN A 102 -11.05 -3.29 -4.91
CA ASN A 102 -10.35 -3.34 -3.63
C ASN A 102 -9.79 -4.72 -3.33
N GLN A 103 -10.31 -5.78 -3.96
CA GLN A 103 -9.74 -7.12 -3.83
C GLN A 103 -8.30 -7.17 -4.38
N LEU A 104 -8.03 -6.47 -5.46
CA LEU A 104 -6.68 -6.36 -6.03
C LEU A 104 -5.76 -5.55 -5.09
N ARG A 105 -6.29 -4.49 -4.48
CA ARG A 105 -5.54 -3.69 -3.51
C ARG A 105 -5.13 -4.53 -2.29
N ILE A 106 -6.06 -5.34 -1.79
CA ILE A 106 -5.80 -6.23 -0.66
C ILE A 106 -4.68 -7.22 -0.99
N LYS A 107 -4.72 -7.82 -2.17
CA LYS A 107 -3.67 -8.74 -2.63
C LYS A 107 -2.32 -8.05 -2.71
N ARG A 108 -2.29 -6.84 -3.22
CA ARG A 108 -1.04 -6.08 -3.34
C ARG A 108 -0.46 -5.73 -1.97
N ILE A 109 -1.30 -5.30 -1.04
CA ILE A 109 -0.86 -4.97 0.33
C ILE A 109 -0.27 -6.21 1.00
N LYS A 110 -0.96 -7.34 0.89
CA LYS A 110 -0.49 -8.61 1.43
C LYS A 110 0.89 -8.96 0.90
N LYS A 111 1.08 -8.85 -0.42
CA LYS A 111 2.35 -9.16 -1.06
C LYS A 111 3.45 -8.20 -0.61
N CYS A 112 3.14 -6.91 -0.55
CA CYS A 112 4.08 -5.88 -0.12
C CYS A 112 4.56 -6.12 1.31
N LEU A 113 3.64 -6.35 2.24
CA LEU A 113 3.99 -6.59 3.63
C LEU A 113 4.86 -7.83 3.80
N ARG A 114 4.56 -8.88 3.06
CA ARG A 114 5.35 -10.10 3.10
C ARG A 114 6.77 -9.87 2.58
N LEU A 115 6.89 -9.11 1.49
CA LEU A 115 8.17 -8.82 0.85
C LEU A 115 9.05 -7.91 1.71
N LEU A 116 8.47 -6.85 2.26
CA LEU A 116 9.24 -5.77 2.89
C LEU A 116 9.36 -5.88 4.40
N ILE A 117 8.44 -6.57 5.05
CA ILE A 117 8.45 -6.72 6.50
C ILE A 117 8.61 -8.19 6.88
N ASP A 118 7.52 -8.95 6.89
CA ASP A 118 7.58 -10.39 7.14
C ASP A 118 6.25 -11.07 6.80
N LYS A 119 6.29 -12.40 6.75
CA LYS A 119 5.12 -13.22 6.47
C LYS A 119 4.04 -13.08 7.55
N ASN A 120 4.46 -12.94 8.79
CA ASN A 120 3.54 -12.88 9.93
C ASN A 120 2.64 -11.64 9.84
N LEU A 121 3.21 -10.48 9.52
CA LEU A 121 2.42 -9.25 9.38
C LEU A 121 1.46 -9.34 8.19
N SER A 122 1.91 -9.93 7.09
CA SER A 122 1.07 -10.16 5.92
C SER A 122 -0.15 -11.02 6.27
N GLU A 123 0.06 -12.10 7.04
CA GLU A 123 -1.03 -12.97 7.48
C GLU A 123 -1.97 -12.26 8.45
N LYS A 124 -1.45 -11.47 9.37
CA LYS A 124 -2.26 -10.68 10.30
C LYS A 124 -3.17 -9.70 9.56
N PHE A 125 -2.62 -9.04 8.53
CA PHE A 125 -3.41 -8.14 7.70
C PHE A 125 -4.57 -8.89 7.04
N LEU A 126 -4.28 -10.03 6.42
CA LEU A 126 -5.31 -10.83 5.74
C LEU A 126 -6.36 -11.34 6.73
N ASN A 127 -5.94 -11.75 7.92
CA ASN A 127 -6.87 -12.19 8.97
C ASN A 127 -7.84 -11.08 9.36
N ARG A 128 -7.36 -9.84 9.47
CA ARG A 128 -8.24 -8.69 9.77
C ARG A 128 -9.25 -8.47 8.64
N VAL A 129 -8.81 -8.57 7.39
CA VAL A 129 -9.72 -8.46 6.24
C VAL A 129 -10.79 -9.54 6.31
N ASN A 130 -10.40 -10.77 6.59
CA ASN A 130 -11.35 -11.88 6.70
C ASN A 130 -12.32 -11.72 7.87
N GLU A 131 -11.87 -11.17 9.00
CA GLU A 131 -12.74 -10.84 10.12
C GLU A 131 -13.82 -9.85 9.70
N PHE A 132 -13.46 -8.81 8.93
CA PHE A 132 -14.43 -7.84 8.42
C PHE A 132 -15.45 -8.52 7.51
N LYS A 133 -15.00 -9.42 6.62
CA LYS A 133 -15.90 -10.15 5.72
C LYS A 133 -16.93 -10.97 6.51
N GLU A 134 -16.48 -11.66 7.56
CA GLU A 134 -17.38 -12.45 8.40
C GLU A 134 -18.38 -11.58 9.16
N ARG A 135 -17.89 -10.49 9.75
CA ARG A 135 -18.72 -9.60 10.56
C ARG A 135 -19.78 -8.85 9.73
N LYS A 136 -19.47 -8.58 8.44
CA LYS A 136 -20.34 -7.80 7.57
C LYS A 136 -21.27 -8.64 6.67
N LYS A 137 -21.28 -9.92 6.85
CA LYS A 137 -22.20 -10.80 6.11
C LYS A 137 -23.65 -10.52 6.46
#